data_280318fb18f87640c6807d0ad0cf281c
#
_entry.id   280318fb18f87640c6807d0ad0cf281c
#
_cell.length_a   1.000
_cell.length_b   1.000
_cell.length_c   1.000
_cell.angle_alpha   90.00
_cell.angle_beta   90.00
_cell.angle_gamma   90.00
#
_symmetry.space_group_name_H-M   'P 1'
#
loop_
_entity.id
_entity.type
_entity.pdbx_description
1 polymer ?
#
loop_
_entity_poly.entity_id
_entity_poly.type
_entity_poly.pdbx_seq_one_letter_code
_entity_poly.pdbx_strand_id
1 'polypeptide(L)'
;MKSPALQRVLEAAEGVQRAFVPLLASVGLARPRMSELRERLGLDKSVASRMARALRAGDAGTAMRDLPGTDMLERVVARCEGMDGHPSTVAEARSAVRVLDEAIKAFPGDRASLASAVAGSGPAGEAASAPDRPASPARLRAARRGAYDALLFAQGISCETTSCITILGPGSKPGMLDQAMVISTTGLRRLRRGNPYAVLSLQGHPSSSEGYRRTTLAGVPIEDDPSVALMPEFCSPAAAQLRLERRGKFHSLVLDSTVPPLDEPMDLAYGVVNPNFESSRATPDNAWTMTSYVVSRPCRLHVREVLVHRDTFRASAPEAVFTVETVPSERPEQAGPDRSGRGFVEHGAGFVPMGRGFATRGRAAEDFVVPMGKRAFDLLGWSPEEFDRFRMVVEYPLPFVRGEVWLRLPD
;
A
#
# COMPACT_ATOMS: atom_id res chain seq x y z
N MET A 1 9.35 -22.76 4.27
CA MET A 1 9.30 -24.05 3.52
C MET A 1 8.20 -23.95 2.46
N LYS A 2 8.51 -24.24 1.19
CA LYS A 2 7.51 -24.29 0.11
C LYS A 2 6.58 -25.49 0.36
N SER A 3 5.27 -25.34 0.07
CA SER A 3 4.35 -26.48 0.17
C SER A 3 4.76 -27.58 -0.83
N PRO A 4 4.65 -28.87 -0.49
CA PRO A 4 5.01 -29.98 -1.42
C PRO A 4 4.25 -29.93 -2.75
N ALA A 5 3.02 -29.42 -2.75
CA ALA A 5 2.23 -29.24 -3.98
C ALA A 5 2.81 -28.13 -4.87
N LEU A 6 3.22 -27.00 -4.28
CA LEU A 6 3.87 -25.93 -5.03
C LEU A 6 5.23 -26.35 -5.58
N GLN A 7 6.01 -27.09 -4.79
CA GLN A 7 7.29 -27.60 -5.22
C GLN A 7 7.15 -28.48 -6.48
N ARG A 8 6.17 -29.39 -6.51
CA ARG A 8 5.87 -30.21 -7.70
C ARG A 8 5.51 -29.38 -8.93
N VAL A 9 4.73 -28.33 -8.78
CA VAL A 9 4.38 -27.42 -9.90
C VAL A 9 5.64 -26.72 -10.43
N LEU A 10 6.51 -26.25 -9.56
CA LEU A 10 7.75 -25.58 -9.96
C LEU A 10 8.72 -26.52 -10.67
N GLU A 11 8.90 -27.73 -10.16
CA GLU A 11 9.72 -28.77 -10.78
C GLU A 11 9.18 -29.19 -12.18
N ALA A 12 7.84 -29.29 -12.30
CA ALA A 12 7.21 -29.56 -13.59
C ALA A 12 7.40 -28.40 -14.58
N ALA A 13 7.35 -27.14 -14.13
CA ALA A 13 7.62 -25.97 -14.97
C ALA A 13 9.07 -25.94 -15.48
N GLU A 14 10.05 -26.30 -14.65
CA GLU A 14 11.44 -26.48 -15.06
C GLU A 14 11.58 -27.66 -16.07
N GLY A 15 10.82 -28.72 -15.86
CA GLY A 15 10.74 -29.83 -16.79
C GLY A 15 10.28 -29.39 -18.19
N VAL A 16 9.24 -28.57 -18.26
CA VAL A 16 8.77 -27.95 -19.53
C VAL A 16 9.85 -27.07 -20.13
N GLN A 17 10.50 -26.22 -19.37
CA GLN A 17 11.57 -25.35 -19.88
C GLN A 17 12.71 -26.17 -20.49
N ARG A 18 13.17 -27.22 -19.79
CA ARG A 18 14.23 -28.11 -20.25
C ARG A 18 13.86 -28.89 -21.53
N ALA A 19 12.62 -29.36 -21.63
CA ALA A 19 12.16 -30.12 -22.80
C ALA A 19 11.87 -29.24 -24.02
N PHE A 20 11.44 -27.99 -23.84
CA PHE A 20 11.15 -27.10 -24.95
C PHE A 20 12.38 -26.51 -25.62
N VAL A 21 13.51 -26.38 -24.92
CA VAL A 21 14.77 -25.87 -25.51
C VAL A 21 15.24 -26.79 -26.65
N PRO A 22 15.43 -28.13 -26.47
CA PRO A 22 15.82 -29.00 -27.55
C PRO A 22 14.72 -29.19 -28.61
N LEU A 23 13.42 -29.18 -28.23
CA LEU A 23 12.31 -29.21 -29.17
C LEU A 23 12.38 -28.04 -30.16
N LEU A 24 12.50 -26.83 -29.67
CA LEU A 24 12.59 -25.65 -30.54
C LEU A 24 13.89 -25.63 -31.36
N ALA A 25 14.98 -26.11 -30.79
CA ALA A 25 16.24 -26.25 -31.53
C ALA A 25 16.11 -27.20 -32.70
N SER A 26 15.36 -28.34 -32.57
CA SER A 26 15.15 -29.31 -33.63
C SER A 26 14.40 -28.75 -34.85
N VAL A 27 13.63 -27.70 -34.67
CA VAL A 27 12.93 -26.95 -35.75
C VAL A 27 13.66 -25.65 -36.13
N GLY A 28 14.94 -25.51 -35.77
CA GLY A 28 15.76 -24.33 -36.12
C GLY A 28 15.50 -23.09 -35.31
N LEU A 29 14.98 -23.23 -34.09
CA LEU A 29 14.67 -22.15 -33.13
C LEU A 29 15.48 -22.31 -31.83
N ALA A 30 16.81 -22.46 -31.92
CA ALA A 30 17.68 -22.77 -30.78
C ALA A 30 17.69 -21.72 -29.67
N ARG A 31 17.52 -20.44 -30.00
CA ARG A 31 17.37 -19.33 -29.07
C ARG A 31 16.33 -18.34 -29.59
N PRO A 32 15.04 -18.72 -29.57
CA PRO A 32 14.02 -18.01 -30.32
C PRO A 32 13.79 -16.59 -29.74
N ARG A 33 13.75 -15.65 -30.67
CA ARG A 33 13.23 -14.30 -30.38
C ARG A 33 11.69 -14.31 -30.48
N MET A 34 11.06 -13.32 -29.87
CA MET A 34 9.60 -13.17 -29.92
C MET A 34 9.07 -13.12 -31.39
N SER A 35 9.78 -12.47 -32.31
CA SER A 35 9.43 -12.40 -33.73
C SER A 35 9.45 -13.77 -34.40
N GLU A 36 10.48 -14.56 -34.14
CA GLU A 36 10.65 -15.91 -34.71
C GLU A 36 9.56 -16.87 -34.22
N LEU A 37 9.21 -16.81 -32.92
CA LEU A 37 8.10 -17.59 -32.36
C LEU A 37 6.75 -17.20 -32.99
N ARG A 38 6.55 -15.91 -33.29
CA ARG A 38 5.35 -15.44 -33.97
C ARG A 38 5.27 -15.92 -35.42
N GLU A 39 6.32 -15.72 -36.18
CA GLU A 39 6.35 -16.02 -37.63
C GLU A 39 6.33 -17.51 -37.90
N ARG A 40 7.15 -18.29 -37.22
CA ARG A 40 7.31 -19.71 -37.50
C ARG A 40 6.30 -20.62 -36.81
N LEU A 41 5.91 -20.25 -35.56
CA LEU A 41 4.92 -21.03 -34.81
C LEU A 41 3.53 -20.37 -34.80
N GLY A 42 3.33 -19.22 -35.50
CA GLY A 42 2.06 -18.54 -35.62
C GLY A 42 1.46 -18.15 -34.25
N LEU A 43 2.28 -17.80 -33.27
CA LEU A 43 1.81 -17.39 -31.96
C LEU A 43 1.44 -15.91 -31.98
N ASP A 44 0.44 -15.55 -31.18
CA ASP A 44 0.18 -14.11 -30.96
C ASP A 44 1.33 -13.44 -30.18
N LYS A 45 1.38 -12.10 -30.26
CA LYS A 45 2.46 -11.31 -29.66
C LYS A 45 2.61 -11.56 -28.15
N SER A 46 1.51 -11.73 -27.45
CA SER A 46 1.46 -11.89 -25.98
C SER A 46 2.04 -13.26 -25.58
N VAL A 47 1.59 -14.32 -26.24
CA VAL A 47 2.04 -15.70 -26.00
C VAL A 47 3.51 -15.85 -26.39
N ALA A 48 3.93 -15.34 -27.55
CA ALA A 48 5.32 -15.39 -28.01
C ALA A 48 6.28 -14.66 -27.03
N SER A 49 5.86 -13.49 -26.53
CA SER A 49 6.64 -12.74 -25.55
C SER A 49 6.78 -13.48 -24.23
N ARG A 50 5.68 -14.06 -23.70
CA ARG A 50 5.69 -14.86 -22.48
C ARG A 50 6.57 -16.12 -22.66
N MET A 51 6.38 -16.86 -23.73
CA MET A 51 7.15 -18.06 -24.04
C MET A 51 8.66 -17.75 -24.10
N ALA A 52 9.04 -16.68 -24.80
CA ALA A 52 10.45 -16.27 -24.90
C ALA A 52 11.05 -15.87 -23.54
N ARG A 53 10.26 -15.33 -22.60
CA ARG A 53 10.71 -15.07 -21.23
C ARG A 53 10.80 -16.33 -20.40
N ALA A 54 9.81 -17.21 -20.47
CA ALA A 54 9.80 -18.46 -19.76
C ALA A 54 11.01 -19.32 -20.09
N LEU A 55 11.35 -19.43 -21.38
CA LEU A 55 12.50 -20.21 -21.83
C LEU A 55 13.87 -19.66 -21.41
N ARG A 56 13.93 -18.37 -21.08
CA ARG A 56 15.16 -17.67 -20.60
C ARG A 56 15.17 -17.46 -19.09
N ALA A 57 14.12 -17.88 -18.39
CA ALA A 57 14.04 -17.69 -16.95
C ALA A 57 15.16 -18.47 -16.25
N GLY A 58 15.81 -17.82 -15.29
CA GLY A 58 16.86 -18.43 -14.48
C GLY A 58 16.34 -19.20 -13.27
N ASP A 59 15.03 -19.21 -13.05
CA ASP A 59 14.38 -19.90 -11.93
C ASP A 59 12.97 -20.40 -12.28
N ALA A 60 12.54 -21.45 -11.58
CA ALA A 60 11.27 -22.14 -11.80
C ALA A 60 10.03 -21.23 -11.57
N GLY A 61 10.08 -20.32 -10.61
CA GLY A 61 8.98 -19.41 -10.32
C GLY A 61 8.75 -18.40 -11.44
N THR A 62 9.82 -17.85 -12.00
CA THR A 62 9.76 -16.95 -13.15
C THR A 62 9.34 -17.71 -14.40
N ALA A 63 9.86 -18.94 -14.63
CA ALA A 63 9.44 -19.80 -15.71
C ALA A 63 7.92 -20.05 -15.63
N MET A 64 7.41 -20.52 -14.50
CA MET A 64 5.99 -20.83 -14.30
C MET A 64 5.07 -19.62 -14.55
N ARG A 65 5.46 -18.42 -14.11
CA ARG A 65 4.67 -17.21 -14.34
C ARG A 65 4.53 -16.84 -15.81
N ASP A 66 5.58 -17.06 -16.57
CA ASP A 66 5.64 -16.69 -17.97
C ASP A 66 5.23 -17.82 -18.92
N LEU A 67 5.19 -19.09 -18.49
CA LEU A 67 4.67 -20.17 -19.30
C LEU A 67 3.24 -19.90 -19.75
N PRO A 68 2.91 -20.12 -21.03
CA PRO A 68 1.53 -20.17 -21.50
C PRO A 68 0.73 -21.30 -20.82
N GLY A 69 -0.57 -21.29 -20.95
CA GLY A 69 -1.41 -22.40 -20.47
C GLY A 69 -1.05 -23.72 -21.17
N THR A 70 -1.32 -24.86 -20.50
CA THR A 70 -0.97 -26.20 -20.98
C THR A 70 -1.53 -26.50 -22.37
N ASP A 71 -2.77 -26.07 -22.68
CA ASP A 71 -3.36 -26.21 -24.03
C ASP A 71 -2.56 -25.47 -25.12
N MET A 72 -1.96 -24.32 -24.76
CA MET A 72 -1.14 -23.57 -25.70
C MET A 72 0.24 -24.24 -25.88
N LEU A 73 0.81 -24.79 -24.81
CA LEU A 73 2.04 -25.54 -24.88
C LEU A 73 1.87 -26.81 -25.77
N GLU A 74 0.76 -27.52 -25.61
CA GLU A 74 0.42 -28.66 -26.50
C GLU A 74 0.32 -28.25 -27.97
N ARG A 75 -0.31 -27.08 -28.25
CA ARG A 75 -0.34 -26.55 -29.63
C ARG A 75 1.02 -26.20 -30.17
N VAL A 76 1.94 -25.70 -29.34
CA VAL A 76 3.33 -25.47 -29.76
C VAL A 76 4.04 -26.79 -30.08
N VAL A 77 3.88 -27.83 -29.26
CA VAL A 77 4.43 -29.15 -29.51
C VAL A 77 3.92 -29.73 -30.83
N ALA A 78 2.60 -29.69 -31.05
CA ALA A 78 2.00 -30.17 -32.31
C ALA A 78 2.50 -29.42 -33.55
N ARG A 79 2.75 -28.11 -33.44
CA ARG A 79 3.31 -27.34 -34.56
C ARG A 79 4.78 -27.70 -34.84
N CYS A 80 5.58 -27.91 -33.79
CA CYS A 80 6.95 -28.37 -33.96
C CYS A 80 7.00 -29.78 -34.61
N GLU A 81 6.08 -30.67 -34.23
CA GLU A 81 5.90 -31.97 -34.86
C GLU A 81 5.59 -31.84 -36.37
N GLY A 82 4.66 -30.94 -36.74
CA GLY A 82 4.32 -30.63 -38.14
C GLY A 82 5.44 -29.90 -38.93
N MET A 83 6.51 -29.45 -38.24
CA MET A 83 7.71 -28.87 -38.86
C MET A 83 8.90 -29.82 -38.85
N ASP A 84 8.66 -31.11 -38.87
CA ASP A 84 9.67 -32.19 -38.82
C ASP A 84 10.55 -32.13 -37.54
N GLY A 85 9.99 -31.70 -36.43
CA GLY A 85 10.64 -31.77 -35.12
C GLY A 85 11.06 -33.19 -34.78
N HIS A 86 12.25 -33.36 -34.18
CA HIS A 86 12.79 -34.69 -33.89
C HIS A 86 11.83 -35.48 -32.96
N PRO A 87 11.43 -36.72 -33.31
CA PRO A 87 10.37 -37.46 -32.59
C PRO A 87 10.61 -37.62 -31.09
N SER A 88 11.87 -37.78 -30.65
CA SER A 88 12.19 -37.91 -29.23
C SER A 88 11.96 -36.59 -28.46
N THR A 89 12.33 -35.45 -29.04
CA THR A 89 12.12 -34.13 -28.40
C THR A 89 10.65 -33.74 -28.35
N VAL A 90 9.86 -34.13 -29.37
CA VAL A 90 8.40 -33.97 -29.38
C VAL A 90 7.77 -34.81 -28.25
N ALA A 91 8.16 -36.09 -28.13
CA ALA A 91 7.62 -36.95 -27.08
C ALA A 91 7.98 -36.47 -25.66
N GLU A 92 9.22 -36.03 -25.48
CA GLU A 92 9.70 -35.49 -24.21
C GLU A 92 8.95 -34.21 -23.82
N ALA A 93 8.80 -33.29 -24.77
CA ALA A 93 8.07 -32.02 -24.52
C ALA A 93 6.58 -32.28 -24.21
N ARG A 94 5.93 -33.19 -24.94
CA ARG A 94 4.54 -33.59 -24.65
C ARG A 94 4.40 -34.21 -23.27
N SER A 95 5.35 -35.09 -22.87
CA SER A 95 5.37 -35.65 -21.52
C SER A 95 5.54 -34.58 -20.45
N ALA A 96 6.44 -33.62 -20.65
CA ALA A 96 6.66 -32.51 -19.70
C ALA A 96 5.42 -31.64 -19.54
N VAL A 97 4.70 -31.34 -20.64
CA VAL A 97 3.43 -30.57 -20.57
C VAL A 97 2.38 -31.35 -19.79
N ARG A 98 2.24 -32.65 -19.99
CA ARG A 98 1.31 -33.49 -19.23
C ARG A 98 1.63 -33.47 -17.73
N VAL A 99 2.90 -33.64 -17.34
CA VAL A 99 3.34 -33.57 -15.94
C VAL A 99 3.01 -32.21 -15.31
N LEU A 100 3.19 -31.14 -16.06
CA LEU A 100 2.80 -29.78 -15.58
C LEU A 100 1.29 -29.68 -15.40
N ASP A 101 0.50 -30.16 -16.33
CA ASP A 101 -0.97 -30.12 -16.25
C ASP A 101 -1.48 -30.92 -15.04
N GLU A 102 -0.95 -32.11 -14.80
CA GLU A 102 -1.25 -32.96 -13.65
C GLU A 102 -0.86 -32.26 -12.33
N ALA A 103 0.32 -31.61 -12.28
CA ALA A 103 0.77 -30.88 -11.11
C ALA A 103 -0.10 -29.67 -10.80
N ILE A 104 -0.54 -28.93 -11.83
CA ILE A 104 -1.47 -27.79 -11.68
C ILE A 104 -2.83 -28.28 -11.17
N LYS A 105 -3.38 -29.35 -11.72
CA LYS A 105 -4.66 -29.94 -11.29
C LYS A 105 -4.63 -30.49 -9.86
N ALA A 106 -3.48 -31.00 -9.45
CA ALA A 106 -3.26 -31.50 -8.08
C ALA A 106 -2.97 -30.39 -7.05
N PHE A 107 -2.77 -29.15 -7.51
CA PHE A 107 -2.51 -28.04 -6.60
C PHE A 107 -3.80 -27.65 -5.84
N PRO A 108 -3.77 -27.54 -4.48
CA PRO A 108 -4.95 -27.16 -3.71
C PRO A 108 -5.28 -25.67 -3.93
N GLY A 109 -6.47 -25.42 -4.45
CA GLY A 109 -6.98 -24.10 -4.77
C GLY A 109 -7.17 -23.83 -6.26
N ASP A 110 -7.58 -22.62 -6.57
CA ASP A 110 -7.81 -22.18 -7.94
C ASP A 110 -6.53 -21.61 -8.60
N ARG A 111 -6.67 -21.21 -9.85
CA ARG A 111 -5.58 -20.62 -10.64
C ARG A 111 -5.03 -19.32 -10.01
N ALA A 112 -5.84 -18.55 -9.29
CA ALA A 112 -5.42 -17.34 -8.61
C ALA A 112 -4.56 -17.67 -7.38
N SER A 113 -4.94 -18.71 -6.63
CA SER A 113 -4.18 -19.24 -5.50
C SER A 113 -2.80 -19.78 -5.94
N LEU A 114 -2.75 -20.50 -7.07
CA LEU A 114 -1.49 -20.96 -7.65
C LEU A 114 -0.62 -19.75 -8.08
N ALA A 115 -1.19 -18.77 -8.77
CA ALA A 115 -0.47 -17.57 -9.20
C ALA A 115 0.12 -16.79 -8.01
N SER A 116 -0.62 -16.66 -6.92
CA SER A 116 -0.15 -16.05 -5.67
C SER A 116 0.96 -16.85 -5.02
N ALA A 117 0.83 -18.18 -4.95
CA ALA A 117 1.84 -19.07 -4.38
C ALA A 117 3.16 -19.03 -5.21
N VAL A 118 3.06 -19.02 -6.54
CA VAL A 118 4.21 -18.88 -7.44
C VAL A 118 4.85 -17.50 -7.32
N ALA A 119 4.06 -16.43 -7.19
CA ALA A 119 4.58 -15.08 -6.98
C ALA A 119 5.38 -14.97 -5.67
N GLY A 120 4.90 -15.63 -4.60
CA GLY A 120 5.60 -15.69 -3.31
C GLY A 120 6.82 -16.60 -3.26
N SER A 121 7.01 -17.48 -4.27
CA SER A 121 8.10 -18.46 -4.30
C SER A 121 9.24 -18.14 -5.26
N GLY A 122 9.14 -17.06 -6.05
CA GLY A 122 10.20 -16.60 -6.96
C GLY A 122 11.42 -16.04 -6.22
N PRO A 123 12.51 -15.67 -6.95
CA PRO A 123 13.70 -15.07 -6.34
C PRO A 123 13.43 -13.83 -5.50
N ALA A 124 12.20 -13.30 -5.54
CA ALA A 124 11.71 -12.34 -4.55
C ALA A 124 11.38 -12.98 -3.19
N GLY A 125 11.02 -14.28 -3.14
CA GLY A 125 10.88 -15.05 -1.89
C GLY A 125 12.25 -15.51 -1.33
N GLU A 126 13.21 -15.74 -2.21
CA GLU A 126 14.61 -16.02 -1.83
C GLU A 126 15.42 -14.74 -1.61
N ALA A 127 15.10 -13.64 -2.30
CA ALA A 127 15.65 -12.31 -2.00
C ALA A 127 15.09 -11.71 -0.71
N ALA A 128 13.95 -12.20 -0.19
CA ALA A 128 13.50 -11.91 1.17
C ALA A 128 14.31 -12.66 2.23
N SER A 129 15.08 -13.68 1.85
CA SER A 129 16.07 -14.35 2.71
C SER A 129 17.50 -13.88 2.48
N ALA A 130 17.76 -12.98 1.52
CA ALA A 130 19.00 -12.24 1.38
C ALA A 130 18.84 -10.92 2.15
N PRO A 131 19.51 -10.76 3.32
CA PRO A 131 19.18 -9.70 4.27
C PRO A 131 19.45 -8.26 3.81
N ASP A 132 19.96 -8.01 2.60
CA ASP A 132 20.50 -6.68 2.26
C ASP A 132 20.10 -6.07 0.91
N ARG A 133 19.11 -6.61 0.19
CA ARG A 133 18.72 -5.95 -1.06
C ARG A 133 17.28 -5.46 -1.02
N PRO A 134 17.07 -4.15 -0.85
CA PRO A 134 15.72 -3.57 -0.86
C PRO A 134 15.01 -3.88 -2.18
N ALA A 135 13.71 -4.16 -2.12
CA ALA A 135 12.92 -4.41 -3.31
C ALA A 135 12.92 -3.18 -4.22
N SER A 136 13.00 -3.37 -5.54
CA SER A 136 13.01 -2.22 -6.43
C SER A 136 11.72 -1.40 -6.30
N PRO A 137 11.79 -0.05 -6.35
CA PRO A 137 10.61 0.81 -6.22
C PRO A 137 9.49 0.47 -7.22
N ALA A 138 9.86 0.07 -8.45
CA ALA A 138 8.90 -0.33 -9.47
C ALA A 138 8.15 -1.63 -9.11
N ARG A 139 8.83 -2.61 -8.50
CA ARG A 139 8.21 -3.87 -8.03
C ARG A 139 7.29 -3.63 -6.86
N LEU A 140 7.72 -2.81 -5.87
CA LEU A 140 6.88 -2.41 -4.74
C LEU A 140 5.62 -1.68 -5.22
N ARG A 141 5.76 -0.75 -6.17
CA ARG A 141 4.62 -0.03 -6.76
C ARG A 141 3.65 -0.99 -7.47
N ALA A 142 4.16 -1.94 -8.25
CA ALA A 142 3.34 -2.94 -8.94
C ALA A 142 2.59 -3.85 -7.96
N ALA A 143 3.23 -4.30 -6.89
CA ALA A 143 2.60 -5.10 -5.83
C ALA A 143 1.50 -4.31 -5.11
N ARG A 144 1.74 -3.05 -4.75
CA ARG A 144 0.75 -2.17 -4.13
C ARG A 144 -0.45 -1.93 -5.05
N ARG A 145 -0.22 -1.73 -6.36
CA ARG A 145 -1.31 -1.59 -7.33
C ARG A 145 -2.16 -2.86 -7.41
N GLY A 146 -1.55 -4.05 -7.40
CA GLY A 146 -2.29 -5.31 -7.36
C GLY A 146 -3.18 -5.44 -6.11
N ALA A 147 -2.68 -5.03 -4.94
CA ALA A 147 -3.47 -4.99 -3.71
C ALA A 147 -4.62 -3.96 -3.79
N TYR A 148 -4.37 -2.77 -4.37
CA TYR A 148 -5.39 -1.77 -4.63
C TYR A 148 -6.52 -2.34 -5.52
N ASP A 149 -6.18 -2.96 -6.65
CA ASP A 149 -7.16 -3.51 -7.59
C ASP A 149 -8.02 -4.62 -6.92
N ALA A 150 -7.40 -5.49 -6.12
CA ALA A 150 -8.10 -6.54 -5.38
C ALA A 150 -9.08 -5.99 -4.34
N LEU A 151 -8.66 -5.00 -3.56
CA LEU A 151 -9.50 -4.39 -2.53
C LEU A 151 -10.58 -3.49 -3.12
N LEU A 152 -10.30 -2.79 -4.22
CA LEU A 152 -11.28 -2.05 -5.00
C LEU A 152 -12.46 -2.95 -5.40
N PHE A 153 -12.13 -4.14 -5.94
CA PHE A 153 -13.14 -5.14 -6.29
C PHE A 153 -13.91 -5.64 -5.05
N ALA A 154 -13.22 -5.95 -3.96
CA ALA A 154 -13.85 -6.50 -2.75
C ALA A 154 -14.73 -5.48 -2.02
N GLN A 155 -14.26 -4.26 -1.84
CA GLN A 155 -14.99 -3.23 -1.07
C GLN A 155 -16.01 -2.45 -1.90
N GLY A 156 -15.81 -2.33 -3.21
CA GLY A 156 -16.67 -1.54 -4.10
C GLY A 156 -16.67 -0.04 -3.77
N ILE A 157 -15.60 0.44 -3.16
CA ILE A 157 -15.37 1.86 -2.83
C ILE A 157 -13.91 2.20 -3.08
N SER A 158 -13.62 3.40 -3.58
CA SER A 158 -12.27 3.91 -3.76
C SER A 158 -12.22 5.41 -3.61
N CYS A 159 -11.02 5.95 -3.52
CA CYS A 159 -10.79 7.39 -3.63
C CYS A 159 -9.58 7.67 -4.52
N GLU A 160 -9.55 8.88 -5.08
CA GLU A 160 -8.42 9.33 -5.87
C GLU A 160 -7.22 9.61 -4.95
N THR A 161 -7.45 10.40 -3.90
CA THR A 161 -6.38 10.71 -2.95
C THR A 161 -6.87 10.64 -1.52
N THR A 162 -5.91 10.34 -0.63
CA THR A 162 -6.04 10.57 0.81
C THR A 162 -4.87 11.42 1.27
N SER A 163 -5.08 12.24 2.27
CA SER A 163 -3.97 12.93 2.92
C SER A 163 -4.07 12.88 4.43
N CYS A 164 -2.92 13.04 5.07
CA CYS A 164 -2.85 13.33 6.48
C CYS A 164 -1.72 14.35 6.72
N ILE A 165 -2.11 15.54 7.15
CA ILE A 165 -1.21 16.60 7.58
C ILE A 165 -1.13 16.50 9.09
N THR A 166 0.06 16.29 9.64
CA THR A 166 0.31 16.35 11.09
C THR A 166 1.13 17.58 11.40
N ILE A 167 0.70 18.36 12.36
CA ILE A 167 1.39 19.57 12.83
C ILE A 167 1.71 19.34 14.31
N LEU A 168 2.99 19.34 14.65
CA LEU A 168 3.49 19.19 16.01
C LEU A 168 4.03 20.54 16.48
N GLY A 169 3.30 21.18 17.38
CA GLY A 169 3.62 22.48 17.94
C GLY A 169 3.75 22.45 19.46
N PRO A 170 4.17 23.57 20.06
CA PRO A 170 4.21 23.70 21.51
C PRO A 170 2.82 23.58 22.11
N GLY A 171 2.68 22.79 23.15
CA GLY A 171 1.43 22.61 23.87
C GLY A 171 1.10 23.81 24.77
N SER A 172 -0.15 23.90 25.18
CA SER A 172 -0.63 24.89 26.12
C SER A 172 0.00 24.77 27.52
N LYS A 173 0.46 23.55 27.87
CA LYS A 173 1.23 23.31 29.08
C LYS A 173 2.73 23.34 28.74
N PRO A 174 3.55 24.06 29.55
CA PRO A 174 5.02 24.07 29.36
C PRO A 174 5.58 22.65 29.30
N GLY A 175 6.48 22.40 28.35
CA GLY A 175 7.11 21.09 28.18
C GLY A 175 6.25 20.04 27.51
N MET A 176 5.06 20.38 27.00
CA MET A 176 4.18 19.47 26.25
C MET A 176 4.11 19.86 24.79
N LEU A 177 3.66 18.93 23.95
CA LEU A 177 3.37 19.09 22.53
C LEU A 177 1.85 19.05 22.30
N ASP A 178 1.38 19.92 21.43
CA ASP A 178 0.07 19.75 20.79
C ASP A 178 0.25 19.06 19.44
N GLN A 179 -0.62 18.13 19.13
CA GLN A 179 -0.69 17.46 17.85
C GLN A 179 -1.98 17.86 17.14
N ALA A 180 -1.87 18.65 16.08
CA ALA A 180 -2.99 18.89 15.17
C ALA A 180 -2.88 17.96 13.96
N MET A 181 -4.02 17.43 13.50
CA MET A 181 -4.11 16.60 12.31
C MET A 181 -5.22 17.09 11.40
N VAL A 182 -4.91 17.22 10.10
CA VAL A 182 -5.92 17.39 9.05
C VAL A 182 -5.89 16.15 8.18
N ILE A 183 -7.03 15.50 8.06
CA ILE A 183 -7.16 14.28 7.28
C ILE A 183 -8.18 14.52 6.18
N SER A 184 -7.83 14.17 4.94
CA SER A 184 -8.75 14.31 3.83
C SER A 184 -8.83 13.06 2.97
N THR A 185 -9.96 12.97 2.28
CA THR A 185 -10.22 12.00 1.24
C THR A 185 -10.86 12.74 0.08
N THR A 186 -10.26 12.69 -1.11
CA THR A 186 -10.81 13.35 -2.29
C THR A 186 -11.16 12.33 -3.36
N GLY A 187 -12.20 12.63 -4.14
CA GLY A 187 -12.68 11.76 -5.18
C GLY A 187 -13.16 10.40 -4.65
N LEU A 188 -13.77 10.38 -3.46
CA LEU A 188 -14.36 9.15 -2.91
C LEU A 188 -15.55 8.74 -3.78
N ARG A 189 -15.48 7.53 -4.34
CA ARG A 189 -16.50 6.96 -5.21
C ARG A 189 -16.98 5.63 -4.67
N ARG A 190 -18.27 5.41 -4.79
CA ARG A 190 -18.90 4.11 -4.57
C ARG A 190 -19.13 3.45 -5.92
N LEU A 191 -18.52 2.30 -6.17
CA LEU A 191 -18.59 1.57 -7.43
C LEU A 191 -19.78 0.61 -7.49
N ARG A 192 -20.35 0.27 -6.34
CA ARG A 192 -21.54 -0.56 -6.20
C ARG A 192 -22.25 -0.25 -4.90
N ARG A 193 -23.54 -0.52 -4.84
CA ARG A 193 -24.29 -0.48 -3.58
C ARG A 193 -23.67 -1.48 -2.59
N GLY A 194 -23.51 -1.08 -1.36
CA GLY A 194 -22.86 -1.91 -0.35
C GLY A 194 -23.24 -1.49 1.06
N ASN A 195 -22.57 -2.05 2.02
CA ASN A 195 -22.78 -1.73 3.43
C ASN A 195 -22.43 -0.26 3.74
N PRO A 196 -23.01 0.33 4.79
CA PRO A 196 -22.58 1.62 5.32
C PRO A 196 -21.08 1.61 5.59
N TYR A 197 -20.42 2.73 5.35
CA TYR A 197 -18.96 2.85 5.43
C TYR A 197 -18.56 3.99 6.36
N ALA A 198 -17.79 3.68 7.41
CA ALA A 198 -17.26 4.70 8.32
C ALA A 198 -16.12 5.49 7.64
N VAL A 199 -16.32 6.78 7.46
CA VAL A 199 -15.31 7.70 6.86
C VAL A 199 -14.42 8.35 7.90
N LEU A 200 -14.95 8.54 9.10
CA LEU A 200 -14.26 9.04 10.27
C LEU A 200 -14.71 8.22 11.48
N SER A 201 -13.78 7.73 12.25
CA SER A 201 -14.05 7.11 13.55
C SER A 201 -13.12 7.72 14.58
N LEU A 202 -13.71 8.35 15.58
CA LEU A 202 -12.99 8.87 16.73
C LEU A 202 -13.28 7.98 17.93
N GLN A 203 -12.23 7.53 18.59
CA GLN A 203 -12.39 6.85 19.86
C GLN A 203 -12.66 7.92 20.91
N GLY A 204 -13.79 7.81 21.59
CA GLY A 204 -14.05 8.55 22.83
C GLY A 204 -12.98 8.18 23.85
N HIS A 205 -12.58 9.13 24.66
CA HIS A 205 -11.48 8.98 25.60
C HIS A 205 -11.71 7.83 26.58
N PRO A 206 -10.72 6.96 26.86
CA PRO A 206 -10.78 6.08 28.02
C PRO A 206 -10.80 6.96 29.27
N SER A 207 -11.71 6.66 30.18
CA SER A 207 -11.99 7.39 31.43
C SER A 207 -10.82 7.49 32.43
N SER A 208 -9.62 7.06 32.04
CA SER A 208 -8.46 6.92 32.92
C SER A 208 -7.38 7.97 32.80
N SER A 209 -7.45 8.86 31.81
CA SER A 209 -6.46 9.97 31.71
C SER A 209 -7.18 11.31 31.85
N GLU A 210 -7.19 11.86 33.06
CA GLU A 210 -7.62 13.22 33.30
C GLU A 210 -6.87 14.19 32.37
N GLY A 211 -7.62 14.86 31.48
CA GLY A 211 -7.14 16.01 30.72
C GLY A 211 -6.91 15.86 29.22
N TYR A 212 -7.08 14.67 28.63
CA TYR A 212 -6.91 14.50 27.19
C TYR A 212 -8.26 14.61 26.45
N ARG A 213 -8.70 15.82 26.16
CA ARG A 213 -9.92 16.05 25.34
C ARG A 213 -9.52 16.52 23.96
N ARG A 214 -9.90 15.77 22.94
CA ARG A 214 -9.74 16.22 21.54
C ARG A 214 -10.59 17.44 21.28
N THR A 215 -10.04 18.38 20.51
CA THR A 215 -10.77 19.55 20.02
C THR A 215 -10.71 19.59 18.49
N THR A 216 -11.59 20.40 17.89
CA THR A 216 -11.42 20.86 16.53
C THR A 216 -10.19 21.76 16.43
N LEU A 217 -9.77 22.11 15.21
CA LEU A 217 -8.69 23.08 14.99
C LEU A 217 -8.99 24.47 15.62
N ALA A 218 -10.26 24.82 15.77
CA ALA A 218 -10.71 26.06 16.42
C ALA A 218 -10.92 25.93 17.94
N GLY A 219 -10.47 24.81 18.54
CA GLY A 219 -10.54 24.62 19.99
C GLY A 219 -11.89 24.14 20.54
N VAL A 220 -12.88 23.84 19.67
CA VAL A 220 -14.18 23.31 20.11
C VAL A 220 -14.02 21.84 20.53
N PRO A 221 -14.45 21.42 21.74
CA PRO A 221 -14.37 20.04 22.16
C PRO A 221 -15.12 19.09 21.23
N ILE A 222 -14.49 17.96 20.89
CA ILE A 222 -15.11 16.87 20.14
C ILE A 222 -15.48 15.78 21.15
N GLU A 223 -16.66 15.87 21.73
CA GLU A 223 -17.10 14.89 22.75
C GLU A 223 -17.91 13.77 22.10
N ASP A 224 -19.11 14.09 21.65
CA ASP A 224 -20.10 13.14 21.18
C ASP A 224 -20.42 13.24 19.68
N ASP A 225 -20.03 14.33 19.03
CA ASP A 225 -20.31 14.58 17.63
C ASP A 225 -19.03 14.88 16.83
N PRO A 226 -18.47 13.88 16.15
CA PRO A 226 -17.31 14.08 15.30
C PRO A 226 -17.57 14.98 14.07
N SER A 227 -18.82 15.32 13.76
CA SER A 227 -19.14 16.19 12.62
C SER A 227 -18.64 17.62 12.80
N VAL A 228 -18.50 18.08 14.03
CA VAL A 228 -17.93 19.40 14.33
C VAL A 228 -16.46 19.54 13.89
N ALA A 229 -15.77 18.41 13.66
CA ALA A 229 -14.40 18.40 13.15
C ALA A 229 -14.31 18.52 11.63
N LEU A 230 -15.41 18.43 10.90
CA LEU A 230 -15.42 18.61 9.46
C LEU A 230 -14.96 20.02 9.09
N MET A 231 -14.26 20.13 7.97
CA MET A 231 -13.84 21.39 7.35
C MET A 231 -14.74 21.63 6.12
N PRO A 232 -15.88 22.33 6.29
CA PRO A 232 -16.94 22.39 5.26
C PRO A 232 -16.45 22.93 3.92
N GLU A 233 -15.50 23.86 3.94
CA GLU A 233 -14.89 24.46 2.74
C GLU A 233 -14.11 23.46 1.87
N PHE A 234 -13.77 22.28 2.42
CA PHE A 234 -13.08 21.17 1.73
C PHE A 234 -13.95 19.91 1.65
N CYS A 235 -15.24 20.02 1.90
CA CYS A 235 -16.17 18.92 1.82
C CYS A 235 -17.17 19.14 0.68
N SER A 236 -17.52 18.08 -0.02
CA SER A 236 -18.65 18.10 -0.96
C SER A 236 -19.98 18.26 -0.24
N PRO A 237 -21.01 18.82 -0.84
CA PRO A 237 -22.33 18.96 -0.22
C PRO A 237 -22.91 17.62 0.30
N ALA A 238 -22.56 16.51 -0.32
CA ALA A 238 -22.94 15.17 0.12
C ALA A 238 -22.42 14.81 1.51
N ALA A 239 -21.40 15.51 2.03
CA ALA A 239 -20.89 15.30 3.39
C ALA A 239 -21.95 15.63 4.47
N ALA A 240 -22.92 16.50 4.17
CA ALA A 240 -24.05 16.77 5.06
C ALA A 240 -24.98 15.56 5.27
N GLN A 241 -24.86 14.53 4.45
CA GLN A 241 -25.64 13.29 4.57
C GLN A 241 -24.92 12.22 5.41
N LEU A 242 -23.77 12.54 6.01
CA LEU A 242 -23.08 11.63 6.92
C LEU A 242 -23.93 11.40 8.17
N ARG A 243 -24.07 10.13 8.54
CA ARG A 243 -24.83 9.73 9.71
C ARG A 243 -23.89 9.43 10.87
N LEU A 244 -24.22 9.95 12.05
CA LEU A 244 -23.52 9.60 13.29
C LEU A 244 -23.91 8.19 13.73
N GLU A 245 -22.93 7.32 13.90
CA GLU A 245 -23.09 6.03 14.60
C GLU A 245 -22.24 5.99 15.86
N ARG A 246 -22.84 5.49 16.94
CA ARG A 246 -22.16 5.24 18.20
C ARG A 246 -22.06 3.75 18.44
N ARG A 247 -20.83 3.25 18.62
CA ARG A 247 -20.55 1.83 18.92
C ARG A 247 -19.59 1.74 20.10
N GLY A 248 -20.15 1.58 21.29
CA GLY A 248 -19.37 1.61 22.52
C GLY A 248 -18.64 2.94 22.67
N LYS A 249 -17.33 2.91 22.78
CA LYS A 249 -16.47 4.10 22.86
C LYS A 249 -16.15 4.76 21.52
N PHE A 250 -16.63 4.26 20.40
CA PHE A 250 -16.38 4.83 19.09
C PHE A 250 -17.57 5.65 18.60
N HIS A 251 -17.29 6.87 18.17
CA HIS A 251 -18.21 7.75 17.48
C HIS A 251 -17.75 7.87 16.04
N SER A 252 -18.59 7.48 15.09
CA SER A 252 -18.23 7.40 13.69
C SER A 252 -19.18 8.20 12.82
N LEU A 253 -18.62 8.91 11.83
CA LEU A 253 -19.39 9.43 10.71
C LEU A 253 -19.43 8.36 9.63
N VAL A 254 -20.62 7.99 9.22
CA VAL A 254 -20.87 6.88 8.32
C VAL A 254 -21.56 7.36 7.07
N LEU A 255 -21.03 6.97 5.92
CA LEU A 255 -21.73 7.02 4.64
C LEU A 255 -22.76 5.91 4.59
N ASP A 256 -24.01 6.27 4.38
CA ASP A 256 -25.05 5.28 4.15
C ASP A 256 -24.85 4.54 2.81
N SER A 257 -25.55 3.44 2.62
CA SER A 257 -25.41 2.56 1.44
C SER A 257 -25.65 3.25 0.09
N THR A 258 -26.32 4.40 0.10
CA THR A 258 -26.69 5.18 -1.08
C THR A 258 -25.84 6.45 -1.30
N VAL A 259 -24.95 6.79 -0.38
CA VAL A 259 -24.12 8.01 -0.44
C VAL A 259 -22.64 7.65 -0.62
N PRO A 260 -21.86 8.30 -1.49
CA PRO A 260 -22.31 9.14 -2.58
C PRO A 260 -23.09 8.31 -3.62
N PRO A 261 -23.87 8.94 -4.52
CA PRO A 261 -24.38 8.26 -5.70
C PRO A 261 -23.25 7.56 -6.47
N LEU A 262 -23.58 6.47 -7.18
CA LEU A 262 -22.55 5.61 -7.79
C LEU A 262 -21.57 6.34 -8.72
N ASP A 263 -22.00 7.41 -9.36
CA ASP A 263 -21.21 8.14 -10.35
C ASP A 263 -20.62 9.46 -9.85
N GLU A 264 -21.00 9.91 -8.65
CA GLU A 264 -20.54 11.18 -8.12
C GLU A 264 -19.37 11.02 -7.14
N PRO A 265 -18.25 11.71 -7.36
CA PRO A 265 -17.16 11.75 -6.38
C PRO A 265 -17.54 12.63 -5.20
N MET A 266 -17.06 12.28 -4.03
CA MET A 266 -17.22 13.07 -2.81
C MET A 266 -15.87 13.39 -2.18
N ASP A 267 -15.72 14.62 -1.72
CA ASP A 267 -14.57 15.09 -0.97
C ASP A 267 -14.94 15.27 0.49
N LEU A 268 -14.02 14.90 1.37
CA LEU A 268 -14.15 15.02 2.82
C LEU A 268 -12.83 15.49 3.42
N ALA A 269 -12.91 16.45 4.32
CA ALA A 269 -11.78 16.85 5.15
C ALA A 269 -12.25 17.12 6.59
N TYR A 270 -11.41 16.75 7.53
CA TYR A 270 -11.65 17.06 8.95
C TYR A 270 -10.33 17.37 9.67
N GLY A 271 -10.43 18.17 10.70
CA GLY A 271 -9.29 18.59 11.49
C GLY A 271 -9.51 18.41 12.98
N VAL A 272 -8.53 17.82 13.66
CA VAL A 272 -8.56 17.54 15.10
C VAL A 272 -7.26 17.96 15.77
N VAL A 273 -7.34 18.35 17.03
CA VAL A 273 -6.18 18.61 17.90
C VAL A 273 -6.21 17.65 19.08
N ASN A 274 -5.07 17.10 19.37
CA ASN A 274 -4.76 16.39 20.59
C ASN A 274 -3.92 17.35 21.47
N PRO A 275 -4.51 18.09 22.39
CA PRO A 275 -3.78 19.06 23.20
C PRO A 275 -2.93 18.33 24.24
N ASN A 276 -1.72 18.86 24.47
CA ASN A 276 -0.75 18.29 25.42
C ASN A 276 -0.54 16.79 25.22
N PHE A 277 -0.39 16.40 23.94
CA PHE A 277 -0.34 15.04 23.45
C PHE A 277 0.79 14.21 24.08
N GLU A 278 1.97 14.82 24.21
CA GLU A 278 3.19 14.17 24.70
C GLU A 278 4.20 15.20 25.20
N SER A 279 5.25 14.75 25.89
CA SER A 279 6.39 15.59 26.27
C SER A 279 7.09 16.17 25.03
N SER A 280 7.51 17.42 25.12
CA SER A 280 8.33 18.07 24.09
C SER A 280 9.83 17.79 24.21
N ARG A 281 10.25 17.05 25.23
CA ARG A 281 11.64 16.68 25.50
C ARG A 281 11.79 15.20 25.75
N ALA A 282 12.95 14.69 25.40
CA ALA A 282 13.33 13.33 25.73
C ALA A 282 13.35 13.13 27.25
N THR A 283 12.96 11.94 27.66
CA THR A 283 13.12 11.43 29.04
C THR A 283 14.00 10.19 28.99
N PRO A 284 14.55 9.70 30.12
CA PRO A 284 15.30 8.45 30.14
C PRO A 284 14.52 7.26 29.53
N ASP A 285 13.19 7.30 29.63
CA ASP A 285 12.30 6.23 29.20
C ASP A 285 11.69 6.48 27.82
N ASN A 286 11.74 7.69 27.27
CA ASN A 286 11.17 8.03 25.98
C ASN A 286 11.98 9.12 25.27
N ALA A 287 12.69 8.72 24.21
CA ALA A 287 13.49 9.62 23.37
C ALA A 287 12.78 9.98 22.04
N TRP A 288 11.58 9.48 21.81
CA TRP A 288 10.88 9.61 20.54
C TRP A 288 9.42 9.99 20.71
N THR A 289 8.91 10.82 19.79
CA THR A 289 7.47 10.99 19.61
C THR A 289 7.02 10.26 18.35
N MET A 290 5.81 9.72 18.37
CA MET A 290 5.27 8.96 17.26
C MET A 290 3.86 9.40 16.91
N THR A 291 3.62 9.62 15.63
CA THR A 291 2.27 9.80 15.07
C THR A 291 2.02 8.77 13.99
N SER A 292 0.80 8.27 13.90
CA SER A 292 0.47 7.24 12.91
C SER A 292 -0.83 7.54 12.18
N TYR A 293 -0.94 6.97 10.99
CA TYR A 293 -2.15 6.98 10.20
C TYR A 293 -2.31 5.67 9.45
N VAL A 294 -3.54 5.19 9.33
CA VAL A 294 -3.89 3.99 8.59
C VAL A 294 -4.75 4.38 7.38
N VAL A 295 -4.29 4.04 6.18
CA VAL A 295 -5.13 4.13 4.98
C VAL A 295 -6.14 2.99 5.02
N SER A 296 -7.40 3.29 5.28
CA SER A 296 -8.45 2.27 5.50
C SER A 296 -9.21 1.88 4.22
N ARG A 297 -8.88 2.48 3.08
CA ARG A 297 -9.59 2.26 1.81
C ARG A 297 -8.64 2.25 0.63
N PRO A 298 -8.99 1.60 -0.49
CA PRO A 298 -8.22 1.70 -1.71
C PRO A 298 -8.16 3.16 -2.18
N CYS A 299 -6.96 3.70 -2.32
CA CYS A 299 -6.72 5.02 -2.89
C CYS A 299 -5.53 4.99 -3.86
N ARG A 300 -5.54 5.90 -4.85
CA ARG A 300 -4.48 5.96 -5.86
C ARG A 300 -3.24 6.68 -5.36
N LEU A 301 -3.45 7.70 -4.52
CA LEU A 301 -2.38 8.53 -3.99
C LEU A 301 -2.61 8.80 -2.50
N HIS A 302 -1.58 8.64 -1.69
CA HIS A 302 -1.56 9.10 -0.30
C HIS A 302 -0.47 10.15 -0.12
N VAL A 303 -0.85 11.30 0.41
CA VAL A 303 0.07 12.39 0.76
C VAL A 303 0.12 12.53 2.27
N ARG A 304 1.28 12.27 2.84
CA ARG A 304 1.56 12.48 4.25
C ARG A 304 2.43 13.72 4.41
N GLU A 305 1.96 14.69 5.17
CA GLU A 305 2.75 15.85 5.56
C GLU A 305 2.99 15.87 7.06
N VAL A 306 4.17 16.27 7.42
CA VAL A 306 4.56 16.50 8.81
C VAL A 306 5.19 17.87 8.90
N LEU A 307 4.60 18.71 9.73
CA LEU A 307 5.12 20.04 10.06
C LEU A 307 5.51 20.04 11.53
N VAL A 308 6.75 20.36 11.81
CA VAL A 308 7.31 20.33 13.16
C VAL A 308 7.82 21.71 13.56
N HIS A 309 7.47 22.14 14.75
CA HIS A 309 7.93 23.44 15.25
C HIS A 309 9.46 23.42 15.42
N ARG A 310 10.16 24.33 14.73
CA ARG A 310 11.61 24.31 14.59
C ARG A 310 12.38 24.47 15.90
N ASP A 311 11.83 25.23 16.86
CA ASP A 311 12.50 25.41 18.14
C ASP A 311 12.38 24.17 19.04
N THR A 312 11.40 23.31 18.78
CA THR A 312 11.23 22.03 19.47
C THR A 312 12.03 20.90 18.79
N PHE A 313 12.08 20.89 17.45
CA PHE A 313 12.66 19.76 16.69
C PHE A 313 13.86 20.17 15.83
N ARG A 314 14.77 20.99 16.36
CA ARG A 314 15.87 21.66 15.63
C ARG A 314 16.73 20.80 14.70
N ALA A 315 16.81 19.52 14.92
CA ALA A 315 17.69 18.63 14.13
C ALA A 315 17.01 17.30 13.77
N SER A 316 15.71 17.16 14.00
CA SER A 316 15.02 15.89 13.79
C SER A 316 14.29 15.87 12.46
N ALA A 317 14.72 14.98 11.54
CA ALA A 317 13.94 14.62 10.37
C ALA A 317 13.01 13.44 10.71
N PRO A 318 11.77 13.43 10.19
CA PRO A 318 10.86 12.33 10.43
C PRO A 318 11.32 11.04 9.76
N GLU A 319 11.26 9.94 10.51
CA GLU A 319 11.49 8.60 10.00
C GLU A 319 10.15 7.90 9.75
N ALA A 320 9.99 7.28 8.58
CA ALA A 320 8.79 6.52 8.23
C ALA A 320 9.00 5.02 8.49
N VAL A 321 8.06 4.43 9.24
CA VAL A 321 7.99 2.98 9.45
C VAL A 321 6.59 2.51 9.07
N PHE A 322 6.50 1.39 8.35
CA PHE A 322 5.22 0.80 7.94
C PHE A 322 5.07 -0.57 8.58
N THR A 323 3.96 -0.78 9.27
CA THR A 323 3.71 -2.02 10.02
C THR A 323 2.31 -2.56 9.74
N VAL A 324 2.18 -3.89 9.72
CA VAL A 324 0.88 -4.57 9.83
C VAL A 324 0.71 -4.96 11.28
N GLU A 325 -0.15 -4.28 11.99
CA GLU A 325 -0.54 -4.70 13.32
C GLU A 325 -1.67 -5.73 13.23
N THR A 326 -1.37 -6.95 13.60
CA THR A 326 -2.36 -8.02 13.78
C THR A 326 -2.91 -8.08 15.20
N VAL A 327 -2.20 -7.50 16.16
CA VAL A 327 -2.60 -7.39 17.58
C VAL A 327 -2.24 -6.00 18.07
N PRO A 328 -3.09 -5.30 18.83
CA PRO A 328 -2.69 -4.09 19.53
C PRO A 328 -1.57 -4.47 20.50
N SER A 329 -0.33 -4.30 20.09
CA SER A 329 0.78 -4.41 21.04
C SER A 329 0.64 -3.23 22.01
N GLU A 330 0.69 -3.53 23.31
CA GLU A 330 1.05 -2.51 24.29
C GLU A 330 2.30 -1.85 23.73
N ARG A 331 2.23 -0.52 23.51
CA ARG A 331 3.34 0.23 22.90
C ARG A 331 4.58 -0.06 23.70
N PRO A 332 5.68 -0.56 23.10
CA PRO A 332 6.97 -0.37 23.70
C PRO A 332 7.27 1.13 23.53
N GLU A 333 6.87 1.92 24.47
CA GLU A 333 7.04 3.39 24.50
C GLU A 333 8.50 3.81 24.39
N GLN A 334 9.42 2.86 24.44
CA GLN A 334 10.86 3.04 24.59
C GLN A 334 11.70 2.68 23.35
N ALA A 335 11.13 2.03 22.33
CA ALA A 335 11.99 1.37 21.31
C ALA A 335 12.33 2.23 20.08
N GLY A 336 11.75 3.42 19.93
CA GLY A 336 11.96 4.22 18.72
C GLY A 336 11.49 3.50 17.44
N PRO A 337 12.06 3.83 16.27
CA PRO A 337 11.70 3.22 14.99
C PRO A 337 12.26 1.79 14.83
N ASP A 338 12.46 1.05 15.90
CA ASP A 338 12.95 -0.34 15.85
C ASP A 338 11.99 -1.21 15.04
N ARG A 339 12.56 -1.93 14.11
CA ARG A 339 11.86 -2.81 13.18
C ARG A 339 11.80 -4.26 13.65
N SER A 340 12.49 -4.60 14.76
CA SER A 340 12.53 -5.95 15.28
C SER A 340 11.21 -6.34 15.94
N GLY A 341 10.70 -7.53 15.65
CA GLY A 341 9.52 -8.11 16.29
C GLY A 341 8.17 -7.56 15.81
N ARG A 342 8.13 -6.60 14.87
CA ARG A 342 6.92 -6.05 14.28
C ARG A 342 6.68 -6.60 12.89
N GLY A 343 5.43 -6.64 12.43
CA GLY A 343 5.06 -6.95 11.06
C GLY A 343 5.47 -5.83 10.11
N PHE A 344 6.78 -5.62 9.95
CA PHE A 344 7.34 -4.58 9.09
C PHE A 344 6.97 -4.82 7.62
N VAL A 345 6.58 -3.75 6.92
CA VAL A 345 6.26 -3.76 5.49
C VAL A 345 7.20 -2.81 4.77
N GLU A 346 7.97 -3.33 3.82
CA GLU A 346 8.77 -2.48 2.94
C GLU A 346 7.83 -1.71 1.99
N HIS A 347 7.75 -0.41 2.18
CA HIS A 347 6.87 0.47 1.41
C HIS A 347 7.59 1.27 0.32
N GLY A 348 8.91 1.44 0.45
CA GLY A 348 9.76 2.16 -0.49
C GLY A 348 9.45 3.67 -0.58
N ALA A 349 8.87 4.25 0.48
CA ALA A 349 8.57 5.66 0.59
C ALA A 349 9.23 6.25 1.83
N GLY A 350 9.66 7.50 1.73
CA GLY A 350 10.26 8.25 2.81
C GLY A 350 9.88 9.73 2.75
N PHE A 351 10.24 10.47 3.79
CA PHE A 351 10.00 11.89 3.84
C PHE A 351 11.07 12.69 3.07
N VAL A 352 10.61 13.71 2.36
CA VAL A 352 11.45 14.69 1.67
C VAL A 352 11.24 16.05 2.33
N PRO A 353 12.30 16.80 2.69
CA PRO A 353 12.16 18.14 3.23
C PRO A 353 11.58 19.09 2.19
N MET A 354 10.58 19.88 2.60
CA MET A 354 9.88 20.86 1.77
C MET A 354 10.24 22.32 2.18
N GLY A 355 11.16 22.48 3.12
CA GLY A 355 11.49 23.79 3.67
C GLY A 355 10.50 24.28 4.70
N ARG A 356 10.38 25.61 4.89
CA ARG A 356 9.52 26.21 5.90
C ARG A 356 8.11 26.46 5.40
N GLY A 357 7.14 26.19 6.24
CA GLY A 357 5.74 26.48 5.96
C GLY A 357 5.29 25.94 4.61
N PHE A 358 4.61 26.77 3.85
CA PHE A 358 4.05 26.42 2.53
C PHE A 358 4.68 27.20 1.37
N ALA A 359 5.89 27.74 1.55
CA ALA A 359 6.58 28.51 0.51
C ALA A 359 6.99 27.62 -0.69
N THR A 360 7.46 26.42 -0.42
CA THR A 360 7.84 25.46 -1.47
C THR A 360 6.63 24.69 -1.95
N ARG A 361 6.45 24.64 -3.27
CA ARG A 361 5.42 23.84 -3.93
C ARG A 361 5.97 22.47 -4.34
N GLY A 362 5.14 21.45 -4.24
CA GLY A 362 5.38 20.13 -4.80
C GLY A 362 4.84 20.02 -6.24
N ARG A 363 4.53 18.80 -6.64
CA ARG A 363 3.80 18.56 -7.90
C ARG A 363 2.33 18.99 -7.72
N ALA A 364 1.71 19.53 -8.76
CA ALA A 364 0.33 19.99 -8.72
C ALA A 364 -0.67 18.95 -8.17
N ALA A 365 -0.46 17.66 -8.52
CA ALA A 365 -1.28 16.56 -8.01
C ALA A 365 -1.13 16.30 -6.50
N GLU A 366 -0.12 16.88 -5.86
CA GLU A 366 0.18 16.71 -4.44
C GLU A 366 -0.14 17.98 -3.64
N ASP A 367 -0.28 19.11 -4.32
CA ASP A 367 -0.44 20.41 -3.67
C ASP A 367 -1.88 20.73 -3.21
N PHE A 368 -2.83 19.83 -3.46
CA PHE A 368 -4.20 19.95 -2.93
C PHE A 368 -4.24 20.03 -1.38
N VAL A 369 -3.20 19.54 -0.71
CA VAL A 369 -3.08 19.60 0.76
C VAL A 369 -2.71 21.00 1.28
N VAL A 370 -2.12 21.87 0.42
CA VAL A 370 -1.60 23.18 0.85
C VAL A 370 -2.71 24.12 1.35
N PRO A 371 -3.85 24.28 0.66
CA PRO A 371 -4.96 25.09 1.18
C PRO A 371 -5.48 24.60 2.52
N MET A 372 -5.63 23.29 2.71
CA MET A 372 -6.06 22.71 3.97
C MET A 372 -5.06 22.94 5.10
N GLY A 373 -3.76 22.78 4.79
CA GLY A 373 -2.71 23.07 5.76
C GLY A 373 -2.69 24.54 6.19
N LYS A 374 -2.77 25.48 5.26
CA LYS A 374 -2.87 26.91 5.56
C LYS A 374 -4.08 27.21 6.45
N ARG A 375 -5.25 26.70 6.07
CA ARG A 375 -6.48 26.86 6.86
C ARG A 375 -6.33 26.29 8.26
N ALA A 376 -5.62 25.17 8.43
CA ALA A 376 -5.36 24.62 9.75
C ALA A 376 -4.52 25.58 10.62
N PHE A 377 -3.48 26.17 10.05
CA PHE A 377 -2.66 27.16 10.76
C PHE A 377 -3.46 28.41 11.15
N ASP A 378 -4.32 28.91 10.26
CA ASP A 378 -5.22 30.03 10.55
C ASP A 378 -6.13 29.72 11.75
N LEU A 379 -6.71 28.51 11.79
CA LEU A 379 -7.61 28.10 12.87
C LEU A 379 -6.88 27.84 14.20
N LEU A 380 -5.62 27.36 14.13
CA LEU A 380 -4.77 27.13 15.30
C LEU A 380 -4.19 28.45 15.86
N GLY A 381 -4.18 29.50 15.06
CA GLY A 381 -3.50 30.76 15.41
C GLY A 381 -1.97 30.63 15.40
N TRP A 382 -1.41 29.67 14.67
CA TRP A 382 0.03 29.44 14.56
C TRP A 382 0.60 30.03 13.27
N SER A 383 1.87 30.44 13.32
CA SER A 383 2.59 30.90 12.13
C SER A 383 3.24 29.73 11.39
N PRO A 384 2.88 29.42 10.15
CA PRO A 384 3.48 28.32 9.41
C PRO A 384 4.99 28.49 9.19
N GLU A 385 5.51 29.71 9.24
CA GLU A 385 6.95 30.00 9.05
C GLU A 385 7.82 29.54 10.24
N GLU A 386 7.20 29.19 11.35
CA GLU A 386 7.88 28.61 12.51
C GLU A 386 8.03 27.08 12.41
N PHE A 387 7.53 26.47 11.33
CA PHE A 387 7.51 25.02 11.16
C PHE A 387 8.34 24.59 9.96
N ASP A 388 9.15 23.55 10.16
CA ASP A 388 9.79 22.81 9.08
C ASP A 388 8.82 21.76 8.56
N ARG A 389 8.68 21.68 7.23
CA ARG A 389 7.73 20.82 6.53
C ARG A 389 8.43 19.67 5.82
N PHE A 390 7.87 18.49 5.98
CA PHE A 390 8.30 17.26 5.33
C PHE A 390 7.11 16.60 4.63
N ARG A 391 7.35 16.02 3.44
CA ARG A 391 6.31 15.37 2.65
C ARG A 391 6.74 13.96 2.26
N MET A 392 5.83 13.03 2.39
CA MET A 392 5.93 11.68 1.83
C MET A 392 4.73 11.44 0.90
N VAL A 393 5.01 10.88 -0.28
CA VAL A 393 3.99 10.56 -1.28
C VAL A 393 4.05 9.09 -1.61
N VAL A 394 2.90 8.43 -1.58
CA VAL A 394 2.77 7.01 -1.85
C VAL A 394 1.69 6.77 -2.89
N GLU A 395 2.10 6.27 -4.06
CA GLU A 395 1.13 5.76 -5.04
C GLU A 395 0.66 4.36 -4.63
N TYR A 396 -0.65 4.16 -4.66
CA TYR A 396 -1.30 2.90 -4.28
C TYR A 396 -0.85 2.41 -2.89
N PRO A 397 -1.07 3.18 -1.81
CA PRO A 397 -0.70 2.73 -0.46
C PRO A 397 -1.40 1.42 -0.14
N LEU A 398 -0.73 0.57 0.63
CA LEU A 398 -1.34 -0.67 1.11
C LEU A 398 -2.41 -0.33 2.16
N PRO A 399 -3.68 -0.69 1.93
CA PRO A 399 -4.73 -0.50 2.92
C PRO A 399 -4.46 -1.32 4.17
N PHE A 400 -4.89 -0.79 5.32
CA PHE A 400 -4.73 -1.39 6.65
C PHE A 400 -3.28 -1.55 7.14
N VAL A 401 -2.33 -0.97 6.39
CA VAL A 401 -0.96 -0.80 6.88
C VAL A 401 -0.87 0.52 7.64
N ARG A 402 -0.34 0.45 8.85
CA ARG A 402 -0.07 1.63 9.66
C ARG A 402 1.20 2.30 9.16
N GLY A 403 1.11 3.55 8.74
CA GLY A 403 2.26 4.42 8.49
C GLY A 403 2.59 5.18 9.77
N GLU A 404 3.69 4.84 10.40
CA GLU A 404 4.22 5.51 11.59
C GLU A 404 5.24 6.56 11.19
N VAL A 405 5.21 7.69 11.86
CA VAL A 405 6.16 8.80 11.72
C VAL A 405 6.83 8.98 13.07
N TRP A 406 8.12 8.76 13.12
CA TRP A 406 8.93 8.87 14.31
C TRP A 406 9.80 10.12 14.25
N LEU A 407 9.85 10.87 15.31
CA LEU A 407 10.67 12.06 15.48
C LEU A 407 11.44 11.95 16.80
N ARG A 408 12.73 12.18 16.74
CA ARG A 408 13.55 12.21 17.96
C ARG A 408 13.27 13.50 18.73
N LEU A 409 12.97 13.35 20.01
CA LEU A 409 12.78 14.47 20.92
C LEU A 409 14.15 15.08 21.28
N PRO A 410 14.21 16.40 21.50
CA PRO A 410 15.43 17.04 22.03
C PRO A 410 15.66 16.63 23.49
N ASP A 411 16.92 16.63 23.87
CA ASP A 411 17.35 16.37 25.24
C ASP A 411 16.89 17.41 26.26
#